data_6220ffd9e805c3e0755d87fba6c18001
#
_entry.id   6220ffd9e805c3e0755d87fba6c18001
#
_cell.length_a   1.000
_cell.length_b   1.000
_cell.length_c   1.000
_cell.angle_alpha   90.00
_cell.angle_beta   90.00
_cell.angle_gamma   90.00
#
_symmetry.space_group_name_H-M   'P 1'
#
loop_
_entity.id
_entity.type
_entity.pdbx_description
1 polymer ?
#
loop_
_entity_poly.entity_id
_entity_poly.type
_entity_poly.pdbx_seq_one_letter_code
_entity_poly.pdbx_strand_id
1 'polypeptide(L)'
;MKKLMFALAASAAFFTYADEAKTEAKDASKNAAAELEESDDAPLFWGFGNYGILSGYQLYGSLLNNEPTLQGYLEGNMNLSWDDLDLGYFGLGIWSNTDLTPRRNESLGGAFNEWDFNAHWGRTFWFDDEKSWGLAYRMSFVWYYYPGKYYQHSHPGTATTFDWNHYVELVNPYLIPYVNCVHEYLQSNGNLFQFGVKKPFQVKDDLSICPFIEFVARDERYNWCFPTQFGGIETCGGLATLKVELDTTYQITEHFGLFAKVAYCSIIDHHLRNNCDDILASDDYGENKDFVWGGVGVTFNF
;
A
#
# COMPACT_ATOMS: atom_id res chain seq x y z
N MET A 1 0.55 -24.39 1.26
CA MET A 1 1.85 -24.66 1.93
C MET A 1 3.07 -24.43 1.03
N LYS A 2 3.16 -25.04 -0.19
CA LYS A 2 4.34 -24.84 -1.06
C LYS A 2 4.61 -23.36 -1.43
N LYS A 3 3.56 -22.55 -1.70
CA LYS A 3 3.67 -21.12 -2.03
C LYS A 3 4.13 -20.27 -0.83
N LEU A 4 3.67 -20.59 0.37
CA LEU A 4 4.11 -19.94 1.60
C LEU A 4 5.58 -20.25 1.91
N MET A 5 6.00 -21.50 1.69
CA MET A 5 7.40 -21.89 1.87
C MET A 5 8.34 -21.19 0.87
N PHE A 6 7.88 -20.89 -0.33
CA PHE A 6 8.69 -20.16 -1.31
C PHE A 6 8.89 -18.70 -0.91
N ALA A 7 7.82 -18.02 -0.46
CA ALA A 7 7.91 -16.64 0.06
C ALA A 7 8.79 -16.57 1.33
N LEU A 8 8.64 -17.53 2.24
CA LEU A 8 9.48 -17.64 3.44
C LEU A 8 10.93 -18.03 3.12
N ALA A 9 11.17 -18.89 2.12
CA ALA A 9 12.51 -19.26 1.69
C ALA A 9 13.23 -18.09 0.99
N ALA A 10 12.53 -17.30 0.19
CA ALA A 10 13.07 -16.07 -0.37
C ALA A 10 13.43 -15.07 0.73
N SER A 11 12.59 -14.91 1.74
CA SER A 11 12.86 -14.09 2.92
C SER A 11 14.06 -14.61 3.72
N ALA A 12 14.15 -15.93 3.93
CA ALA A 12 15.23 -16.56 4.72
C ALA A 12 16.60 -16.47 4.02
N ALA A 13 16.66 -16.53 2.69
CA ALA A 13 17.91 -16.37 1.96
C ALA A 13 18.51 -14.97 2.08
N PHE A 14 17.69 -13.96 2.35
CA PHE A 14 18.15 -12.59 2.64
C PHE A 14 18.55 -12.38 4.10
N PHE A 15 17.95 -13.12 5.05
CA PHE A 15 18.26 -12.98 6.48
C PHE A 15 19.70 -13.44 6.85
N THR A 16 20.27 -14.36 6.10
CA THR A 16 21.66 -14.83 6.37
C THR A 16 22.74 -13.80 6.03
N TYR A 17 22.40 -12.79 5.22
CA TYR A 17 23.30 -11.68 4.89
C TYR A 17 23.26 -10.50 5.88
N ALA A 18 22.22 -10.45 6.73
CA ALA A 18 21.93 -9.29 7.59
C ALA A 18 22.75 -9.25 8.90
N ASP A 19 23.50 -10.31 9.24
CA ASP A 19 24.22 -10.38 10.52
C ASP A 19 25.52 -9.54 10.55
N GLU A 20 26.06 -9.13 9.41
CA GLU A 20 27.21 -8.22 9.33
C GLU A 20 26.83 -6.72 9.34
N ALA A 21 25.56 -6.38 9.10
CA ALA A 21 25.08 -5.01 8.97
C ALA A 21 24.62 -4.34 10.28
N LYS A 22 24.95 -4.91 11.44
CA LYS A 22 24.46 -4.42 12.76
C LYS A 22 24.96 -3.02 13.17
N THR A 23 25.91 -2.47 12.48
CA THR A 23 26.52 -1.17 12.85
C THR A 23 25.91 0.02 12.08
N GLU A 24 25.30 -0.19 10.93
CA GLU A 24 24.82 0.87 10.03
C GLU A 24 23.28 1.02 9.97
N ALA A 25 22.53 0.16 10.66
CA ALA A 25 21.06 0.22 10.70
C ALA A 25 20.48 1.50 11.37
N LYS A 26 21.36 2.37 11.89
CA LYS A 26 20.95 3.65 12.50
C LYS A 26 20.38 4.65 11.50
N ASP A 27 20.72 4.52 10.24
CA ASP A 27 20.38 5.56 9.25
C ASP A 27 19.24 5.23 8.30
N ALA A 28 18.88 3.96 8.11
CA ALA A 28 17.89 3.57 7.11
C ALA A 28 16.43 3.89 7.48
N SER A 29 16.09 3.93 8.76
CA SER A 29 14.73 4.35 9.18
C SER A 29 14.54 5.87 9.08
N LYS A 30 15.65 6.61 8.97
CA LYS A 30 15.63 8.05 8.74
C LYS A 30 15.24 8.43 7.30
N ASN A 31 15.38 7.50 6.35
CA ASN A 31 15.55 7.88 4.95
C ASN A 31 14.26 8.12 4.14
N ALA A 32 13.07 7.79 4.56
CA ALA A 32 11.89 8.15 3.77
C ALA A 32 11.12 9.39 4.28
N ALA A 33 11.20 9.69 5.56
CA ALA A 33 10.56 10.89 6.12
C ALA A 33 11.54 11.80 6.88
N ALA A 34 12.68 11.28 7.34
CA ALA A 34 13.59 11.98 8.24
C ALA A 34 14.81 12.61 7.54
N GLU A 35 15.21 12.16 6.35
CA GLU A 35 16.30 12.84 5.60
C GLU A 35 15.93 14.26 5.16
N LEU A 36 14.65 14.58 5.10
CA LEU A 36 14.14 15.89 4.70
C LEU A 36 14.02 16.89 5.88
N GLU A 37 14.11 16.42 7.13
CA GLU A 37 13.92 17.28 8.31
C GLU A 37 15.24 17.68 9.00
N GLU A 38 16.39 17.17 8.59
CA GLU A 38 17.67 17.39 9.31
C GLU A 38 18.49 18.61 8.88
N SER A 39 18.09 19.32 7.82
CA SER A 39 18.80 20.55 7.46
C SER A 39 17.91 21.77 7.70
N ASP A 40 18.52 22.85 8.26
CA ASP A 40 17.92 24.20 8.23
C ASP A 40 17.59 24.64 6.79
N ASP A 41 18.02 23.86 5.78
CA ASP A 41 17.82 24.00 4.33
C ASP A 41 16.92 22.90 3.74
N ALA A 42 16.00 22.29 4.49
CA ALA A 42 15.06 21.32 3.93
C ALA A 42 14.34 21.94 2.72
N PRO A 43 14.27 21.28 1.57
CA PRO A 43 13.67 21.83 0.38
C PRO A 43 12.20 22.17 0.65
N LEU A 44 11.76 23.33 0.18
CA LEU A 44 10.36 23.73 0.30
C LEU A 44 9.43 22.72 -0.40
N PHE A 45 9.88 22.15 -1.50
CA PHE A 45 9.17 21.15 -2.30
C PHE A 45 10.00 19.90 -2.47
N TRP A 46 9.36 18.76 -2.35
CA TRP A 46 9.94 17.46 -2.60
C TRP A 46 8.86 16.49 -3.12
N GLY A 47 9.27 15.42 -3.73
CA GLY A 47 8.32 14.45 -4.23
C GLY A 47 8.96 13.12 -4.58
N PHE A 48 8.11 12.14 -4.77
CA PHE A 48 8.53 10.82 -5.21
C PHE A 48 7.49 10.19 -6.11
N GLY A 49 7.92 9.16 -6.81
CA GLY A 49 7.03 8.34 -7.59
C GLY A 49 7.58 6.96 -7.84
N ASN A 50 6.71 6.09 -8.29
CA ASN A 50 7.08 4.78 -8.79
C ASN A 50 6.21 4.40 -9.99
N TYR A 51 6.71 3.47 -10.80
CA TYR A 51 5.99 2.92 -11.93
C TYR A 51 6.46 1.49 -12.19
N GLY A 52 5.54 0.53 -12.24
CA GLY A 52 5.94 -0.86 -12.34
C GLY A 52 4.87 -1.80 -12.88
N ILE A 53 5.34 -2.98 -13.28
CA ILE A 53 4.49 -4.10 -13.69
C ILE A 53 4.36 -5.04 -12.51
N LEU A 54 3.11 -5.31 -12.13
CA LEU A 54 2.73 -6.23 -11.08
C LEU A 54 2.02 -7.44 -11.68
N SER A 55 2.13 -8.59 -11.03
CA SER A 55 1.48 -9.83 -11.46
C SER A 55 -0.04 -9.84 -11.27
N GLY A 56 -0.58 -8.80 -10.66
CA GLY A 56 -1.99 -8.64 -10.40
C GLY A 56 -2.29 -7.32 -9.68
N TYR A 57 -3.56 -7.01 -9.51
CA TYR A 57 -4.00 -5.89 -8.72
C TYR A 57 -4.60 -6.38 -7.40
N GLN A 58 -3.98 -6.01 -6.30
CA GLN A 58 -4.52 -6.26 -4.97
C GLN A 58 -4.84 -4.94 -4.27
N LEU A 59 -5.94 -4.91 -3.54
CA LEU A 59 -6.34 -3.80 -2.68
C LEU A 59 -6.72 -4.34 -1.30
N TYR A 60 -6.06 -3.83 -0.26
CA TYR A 60 -6.33 -4.21 1.13
C TYR A 60 -6.33 -5.73 1.38
N GLY A 61 -5.37 -6.44 0.76
CA GLY A 61 -5.24 -7.89 0.90
C GLY A 61 -6.23 -8.74 0.10
N SER A 62 -7.08 -8.11 -0.71
CA SER A 62 -7.97 -8.77 -1.67
C SER A 62 -7.40 -8.68 -3.07
N LEU A 63 -7.50 -9.75 -3.84
CA LEU A 63 -7.07 -9.78 -5.24
C LEU A 63 -8.22 -9.27 -6.12
N LEU A 64 -8.04 -8.09 -6.72
CA LEU A 64 -9.02 -7.50 -7.63
C LEU A 64 -8.83 -7.95 -9.07
N ASN A 65 -7.58 -8.26 -9.45
CA ASN A 65 -7.23 -8.79 -10.76
C ASN A 65 -6.01 -9.71 -10.59
N ASN A 66 -6.07 -10.92 -11.15
CA ASN A 66 -4.98 -11.89 -11.14
C ASN A 66 -4.13 -11.87 -12.41
N GLU A 67 -4.36 -10.92 -13.29
CA GLU A 67 -3.61 -10.70 -14.53
C GLU A 67 -2.62 -9.54 -14.37
N PRO A 68 -1.54 -9.50 -15.17
CA PRO A 68 -0.56 -8.45 -15.07
C PRO A 68 -1.15 -7.05 -15.22
N THR A 69 -0.73 -6.15 -14.35
CA THR A 69 -1.14 -4.75 -14.33
C THR A 69 0.07 -3.84 -14.38
N LEU A 70 -0.15 -2.66 -14.93
CA LEU A 70 0.79 -1.55 -14.90
C LEU A 70 0.27 -0.53 -13.90
N GLN A 71 1.03 -0.28 -12.84
CA GLN A 71 0.64 0.65 -11.78
C GLN A 71 1.67 1.76 -11.63
N GLY A 72 1.20 2.96 -11.32
CA GLY A 72 2.05 4.10 -11.10
C GLY A 72 1.53 4.99 -9.99
N TYR A 73 2.45 5.59 -9.27
CA TYR A 73 2.19 6.59 -8.24
C TYR A 73 3.13 7.77 -8.40
N LEU A 74 2.61 8.97 -8.24
CA LEU A 74 3.38 10.21 -8.20
C LEU A 74 2.83 11.10 -7.10
N GLU A 75 3.71 11.65 -6.27
CA GLU A 75 3.37 12.54 -5.16
C GLU A 75 4.33 13.73 -5.11
N GLY A 76 3.77 14.93 -4.93
CA GLY A 76 4.51 16.14 -4.66
C GLY A 76 4.07 16.74 -3.34
N ASN A 77 5.02 17.18 -2.53
CA ASN A 77 4.83 17.68 -1.18
C ASN A 77 5.44 19.07 -1.01
N MET A 78 4.87 19.85 -0.12
CA MET A 78 5.36 21.16 0.30
C MET A 78 5.46 21.18 1.83
N ASN A 79 6.64 21.45 2.34
CA ASN A 79 6.86 21.64 3.78
C ASN A 79 6.19 22.94 4.25
N LEU A 80 5.54 22.87 5.39
CA LEU A 80 4.79 23.96 6.01
C LEU A 80 5.49 24.39 7.30
N SER A 81 5.80 25.68 7.40
CA SER A 81 6.35 26.25 8.62
C SER A 81 5.73 27.63 8.90
N TRP A 82 5.66 27.99 10.16
CA TRP A 82 5.29 29.34 10.59
C TRP A 82 6.30 29.79 11.64
N ASP A 83 7.10 30.81 11.28
CA ASP A 83 8.28 31.18 12.04
C ASP A 83 9.17 29.94 12.27
N ASP A 84 9.49 29.61 13.51
CA ASP A 84 10.27 28.44 13.89
C ASP A 84 9.39 27.19 14.16
N LEU A 85 8.08 27.26 13.92
CA LEU A 85 7.16 26.15 14.16
C LEU A 85 7.00 25.31 12.89
N ASP A 86 7.48 24.07 12.95
CA ASP A 86 7.13 23.07 11.96
C ASP A 86 5.63 22.73 12.02
N LEU A 87 4.94 22.87 10.90
CA LEU A 87 3.51 22.53 10.73
C LEU A 87 3.32 21.23 9.94
N GLY A 88 4.40 20.52 9.62
CA GLY A 88 4.39 19.34 8.79
C GLY A 88 4.42 19.65 7.31
N TYR A 89 3.79 18.83 6.49
CA TYR A 89 3.75 19.00 5.04
C TYR A 89 2.34 18.81 4.49
N PHE A 90 2.07 19.46 3.36
CA PHE A 90 0.90 19.22 2.54
C PHE A 90 1.34 18.62 1.22
N GLY A 91 0.61 17.63 0.72
CA GLY A 91 0.92 16.97 -0.53
C GLY A 91 -0.29 16.63 -1.39
N LEU A 92 0.00 16.47 -2.66
CA LEU A 92 -0.93 15.98 -3.67
C LEU A 92 -0.31 14.78 -4.38
N GLY A 93 -1.12 13.76 -4.63
CA GLY A 93 -0.67 12.57 -5.31
C GLY A 93 -1.68 12.05 -6.31
N ILE A 94 -1.18 11.24 -7.23
CA ILE A 94 -1.98 10.53 -8.22
C ILE A 94 -1.47 9.09 -8.31
N TRP A 95 -2.39 8.15 -8.27
CA TRP A 95 -2.13 6.76 -8.56
C TRP A 95 -2.95 6.30 -9.75
N SER A 96 -2.48 5.30 -10.47
CA SER A 96 -3.19 4.73 -11.61
C SER A 96 -2.97 3.23 -11.73
N ASN A 97 -3.99 2.54 -12.24
CA ASN A 97 -3.92 1.15 -12.65
C ASN A 97 -4.35 0.97 -14.09
N THR A 98 -3.63 0.11 -14.80
CA THR A 98 -3.94 -0.30 -16.18
C THR A 98 -3.79 -1.81 -16.27
N ASP A 99 -4.85 -2.53 -16.57
CA ASP A 99 -4.78 -3.96 -16.86
C ASP A 99 -4.06 -4.17 -18.20
N LEU A 100 -3.05 -5.04 -18.22
CA LEU A 100 -2.25 -5.30 -19.44
C LEU A 100 -2.90 -6.36 -20.33
N THR A 101 -3.83 -7.15 -19.77
CA THR A 101 -4.59 -8.16 -20.54
C THR A 101 -6.09 -7.88 -20.45
N PRO A 102 -6.86 -8.12 -21.50
CA PRO A 102 -8.31 -8.01 -21.43
C PRO A 102 -8.83 -9.09 -20.49
N ARG A 103 -9.69 -8.71 -19.59
CA ARG A 103 -10.50 -9.69 -18.81
C ARG A 103 -11.39 -10.47 -19.77
N ARG A 104 -11.64 -11.74 -19.45
CA ARG A 104 -12.35 -12.67 -20.33
C ARG A 104 -13.70 -12.16 -20.86
N ASN A 105 -14.38 -11.28 -20.13
CA ASN A 105 -15.70 -10.74 -20.50
C ASN A 105 -15.74 -9.23 -20.70
N GLU A 106 -14.59 -8.53 -20.67
CA GLU A 106 -14.55 -7.09 -20.84
C GLU A 106 -13.55 -6.69 -21.95
N SER A 107 -14.04 -5.91 -22.88
CA SER A 107 -13.28 -5.38 -24.02
C SER A 107 -12.30 -4.25 -23.65
N LEU A 108 -11.85 -4.17 -22.38
CA LEU A 108 -11.11 -3.05 -21.85
C LEU A 108 -9.64 -3.33 -21.55
N GLY A 109 -9.08 -4.42 -22.07
CA GLY A 109 -7.66 -4.70 -21.94
C GLY A 109 -6.80 -3.55 -22.47
N GLY A 110 -5.82 -3.12 -21.66
CA GLY A 110 -4.95 -2.01 -21.99
C GLY A 110 -5.55 -0.62 -21.77
N ALA A 111 -6.71 -0.51 -21.12
CA ALA A 111 -7.29 0.77 -20.71
C ALA A 111 -6.89 1.11 -19.27
N PHE A 112 -6.78 2.41 -18.98
CA PHE A 112 -6.71 2.87 -17.58
C PHE A 112 -8.02 2.53 -16.89
N ASN A 113 -7.97 1.69 -15.87
CA ASN A 113 -9.14 1.21 -15.16
C ASN A 113 -9.46 2.05 -13.94
N GLU A 114 -8.42 2.71 -13.38
CA GLU A 114 -8.54 3.42 -12.13
C GLU A 114 -7.53 4.56 -12.04
N TRP A 115 -8.00 5.67 -11.51
CA TRP A 115 -7.20 6.82 -11.15
C TRP A 115 -7.58 7.27 -9.74
N ASP A 116 -6.60 7.37 -8.86
CA ASP A 116 -6.80 7.85 -7.50
C ASP A 116 -6.06 9.17 -7.34
N PHE A 117 -6.80 10.19 -6.96
CA PHE A 117 -6.25 11.50 -6.64
C PHE A 117 -6.27 11.65 -5.12
N ASN A 118 -5.14 11.94 -4.52
CA ASN A 118 -5.07 12.17 -3.09
C ASN A 118 -4.59 13.57 -2.77
N ALA A 119 -5.14 14.14 -1.69
CA ALA A 119 -4.65 15.31 -1.02
C ALA A 119 -4.41 14.94 0.44
N HIS A 120 -3.27 15.30 0.98
CA HIS A 120 -2.91 14.88 2.33
C HIS A 120 -2.14 15.96 3.09
N TRP A 121 -2.21 15.85 4.40
CA TRP A 121 -1.37 16.55 5.34
C TRP A 121 -0.70 15.52 6.25
N GLY A 122 0.59 15.72 6.55
CA GLY A 122 1.33 14.84 7.44
C GLY A 122 2.29 15.60 8.33
N ARG A 123 2.62 15.00 9.48
CA ARG A 123 3.61 15.51 10.41
C ARG A 123 4.16 14.39 11.28
N THR A 124 5.45 14.49 11.61
CA THR A 124 6.08 13.64 12.63
C THR A 124 6.26 14.42 13.93
N PHE A 125 5.78 13.86 15.03
CA PHE A 125 5.93 14.38 16.38
C PHE A 125 7.04 13.60 17.06
N TRP A 126 8.22 14.21 17.16
CA TRP A 126 9.38 13.59 17.77
C TRP A 126 9.29 13.66 19.30
N PHE A 127 9.69 12.58 19.97
CA PHE A 127 9.66 12.45 21.43
C PHE A 127 11.02 12.75 22.06
N ASP A 128 12.07 12.75 21.25
CA ASP A 128 13.46 13.02 21.64
C ASP A 128 14.15 13.98 20.67
N ASP A 129 15.19 14.64 21.15
CA ASP A 129 15.97 15.60 20.36
C ASP A 129 16.80 14.89 19.26
N GLU A 130 17.07 13.59 19.44
CA GLU A 130 17.81 12.77 18.46
C GLU A 130 16.91 12.31 17.30
N LYS A 131 15.60 12.63 17.34
CA LYS A 131 14.59 12.20 16.36
C LYS A 131 14.61 10.69 16.10
N SER A 132 14.89 9.90 17.14
CA SER A 132 14.96 8.44 17.06
C SER A 132 13.62 7.77 17.40
N TRP A 133 12.76 8.46 18.16
CA TRP A 133 11.42 8.02 18.51
C TRP A 133 10.41 9.11 18.20
N GLY A 134 9.35 8.74 17.48
CA GLY A 134 8.32 9.70 17.08
C GLY A 134 7.02 9.04 16.70
N LEU A 135 5.99 9.86 16.56
CA LEU A 135 4.70 9.49 16.02
C LEU A 135 4.50 10.21 14.70
N ALA A 136 4.55 9.50 13.58
CA ALA A 136 4.18 10.07 12.30
C ALA A 136 2.67 9.91 12.10
N TYR A 137 2.02 11.00 11.72
CA TYR A 137 0.61 11.04 11.41
C TYR A 137 0.40 11.62 10.01
N ARG A 138 -0.48 10.97 9.23
CA ARG A 138 -0.91 11.46 7.92
C ARG A 138 -2.43 11.32 7.81
N MET A 139 -3.06 12.40 7.44
CA MET A 139 -4.47 12.44 7.06
C MET A 139 -4.56 12.64 5.55
N SER A 140 -5.38 11.86 4.87
CA SER A 140 -5.56 12.01 3.43
C SER A 140 -7.01 11.83 2.99
N PHE A 141 -7.37 12.55 1.94
CA PHE A 141 -8.56 12.34 1.15
C PHE A 141 -8.16 11.71 -0.17
N VAL A 142 -8.75 10.58 -0.52
CA VAL A 142 -8.51 9.88 -1.77
C VAL A 142 -9.79 9.86 -2.57
N TRP A 143 -9.73 10.37 -3.78
CA TRP A 143 -10.80 10.30 -4.76
C TRP A 143 -10.47 9.26 -5.80
N TYR A 144 -11.22 8.18 -5.81
CA TYR A 144 -11.13 7.10 -6.78
C TYR A 144 -12.01 7.41 -7.98
N TYR A 145 -11.45 7.29 -9.17
CA TYR A 145 -12.14 7.46 -10.42
C TYR A 145 -11.93 6.25 -11.33
N TYR A 146 -13.02 5.64 -11.73
CA TYR A 146 -13.06 4.45 -12.58
C TYR A 146 -13.60 4.82 -13.96
N PRO A 147 -12.78 5.10 -14.97
CA PRO A 147 -13.21 5.56 -16.30
C PRO A 147 -13.95 4.50 -17.11
N GLY A 148 -13.89 3.23 -16.72
CA GLY A 148 -14.59 2.11 -17.35
C GLY A 148 -15.90 1.75 -16.66
N LYS A 149 -16.64 0.79 -17.24
CA LYS A 149 -17.90 0.28 -16.67
C LYS A 149 -17.72 -0.64 -15.44
N TYR A 150 -16.58 -0.59 -14.81
CA TYR A 150 -16.09 -1.56 -13.85
C TYR A 150 -16.98 -1.70 -12.60
N TYR A 151 -17.65 -0.64 -12.19
CA TYR A 151 -18.45 -0.57 -10.97
C TYR A 151 -19.95 -0.66 -11.17
N GLN A 152 -20.42 -1.12 -12.33
CA GLN A 152 -21.86 -1.17 -12.61
C GLN A 152 -22.65 -2.23 -11.81
N HIS A 153 -21.97 -3.16 -11.13
CA HIS A 153 -22.66 -4.26 -10.47
C HIS A 153 -23.15 -3.94 -9.05
N SER A 154 -22.45 -3.11 -8.29
CA SER A 154 -22.85 -2.78 -6.91
C SER A 154 -23.66 -1.48 -6.78
N HIS A 155 -23.35 -0.46 -7.57
CA HIS A 155 -24.08 0.81 -7.59
C HIS A 155 -24.14 1.37 -9.01
N PRO A 156 -25.22 1.09 -9.76
CA PRO A 156 -25.39 1.62 -11.11
C PRO A 156 -25.39 3.15 -11.07
N GLY A 157 -24.35 3.77 -11.60
CA GLY A 157 -24.30 5.22 -11.82
C GLY A 157 -23.18 6.00 -11.15
N THR A 158 -22.35 5.40 -10.29
CA THR A 158 -21.20 6.09 -9.69
C THR A 158 -19.88 5.51 -10.18
N ALA A 159 -19.17 6.29 -11.01
CA ALA A 159 -17.81 5.96 -11.44
C ALA A 159 -16.76 6.47 -10.43
N THR A 160 -17.15 6.80 -9.21
CA THR A 160 -16.26 7.40 -8.23
C THR A 160 -16.58 6.99 -6.80
N THR A 161 -15.58 7.03 -5.92
CA THR A 161 -15.76 6.99 -4.48
C THR A 161 -14.73 7.87 -3.78
N PHE A 162 -14.89 8.10 -2.47
CA PHE A 162 -13.99 8.88 -1.65
C PHE A 162 -13.67 8.13 -0.37
N ASP A 163 -12.37 8.11 -0.03
CA ASP A 163 -11.88 7.65 1.26
C ASP A 163 -11.29 8.81 2.06
N TRP A 164 -11.57 8.76 3.36
CA TRP A 164 -10.86 9.56 4.34
C TRP A 164 -9.98 8.64 5.17
N ASN A 165 -8.68 8.87 5.10
CA ASN A 165 -7.69 7.99 5.70
C ASN A 165 -6.97 8.72 6.85
N HIS A 166 -6.74 7.99 7.93
CA HIS A 166 -5.93 8.40 9.07
C HIS A 166 -4.85 7.36 9.31
N TYR A 167 -3.64 7.69 8.89
CA TYR A 167 -2.48 6.83 9.08
C TYR A 167 -1.64 7.31 10.24
N VAL A 168 -1.27 6.39 11.12
CA VAL A 168 -0.40 6.63 12.28
C VAL A 168 0.67 5.55 12.31
N GLU A 169 1.93 5.94 12.48
CA GLU A 169 3.01 4.99 12.73
C GLU A 169 3.91 5.44 13.88
N LEU A 170 4.40 4.49 14.66
CA LEU A 170 5.39 4.72 15.68
C LEU A 170 6.78 4.56 15.05
N VAL A 171 7.41 5.68 14.73
CA VAL A 171 8.79 5.70 14.23
C VAL A 171 9.76 5.32 15.33
N ASN A 172 10.57 4.30 15.12
CA ASN A 172 11.60 3.88 16.05
C ASN A 172 12.65 2.97 15.35
N PRO A 173 13.84 2.76 15.95
CA PRO A 173 14.91 2.01 15.30
C PRO A 173 14.70 0.48 15.28
N TYR A 174 13.67 -0.05 15.94
CA TYR A 174 13.48 -1.50 16.08
C TYR A 174 12.45 -2.07 15.11
N LEU A 175 11.19 -1.69 15.30
CA LEU A 175 10.04 -2.13 14.50
C LEU A 175 9.08 -0.96 14.39
N ILE A 176 8.54 -0.72 13.22
CA ILE A 176 7.61 0.38 12.95
C ILE A 176 6.18 -0.18 12.89
N PRO A 177 5.45 -0.22 14.01
CA PRO A 177 4.03 -0.54 13.98
C PRO A 177 3.24 0.63 13.41
N TYR A 178 2.17 0.30 12.70
CA TYR A 178 1.28 1.30 12.13
C TYR A 178 -0.18 0.88 12.16
N VAL A 179 -1.06 1.87 12.06
CA VAL A 179 -2.50 1.72 11.88
C VAL A 179 -2.95 2.71 10.83
N ASN A 180 -3.80 2.26 9.91
CA ASN A 180 -4.52 3.11 8.97
C ASN A 180 -6.03 2.87 9.14
N CYS A 181 -6.78 3.94 9.44
CA CYS A 181 -8.23 3.92 9.50
C CYS A 181 -8.76 4.57 8.23
N VAL A 182 -9.57 3.86 7.49
CA VAL A 182 -10.17 4.30 6.23
C VAL A 182 -11.68 4.34 6.39
N HIS A 183 -12.29 5.45 6.05
CA HIS A 183 -13.74 5.57 5.93
C HIS A 183 -14.10 5.89 4.48
N GLU A 184 -14.84 5.00 3.87
CA GLU A 184 -15.35 5.15 2.51
C GLU A 184 -16.76 5.77 2.55
N TYR A 185 -16.97 6.87 1.78
CA TYR A 185 -18.17 7.72 1.95
C TYR A 185 -19.30 7.48 0.95
N LEU A 186 -19.02 7.09 -0.27
CA LEU A 186 -20.00 7.18 -1.33
C LEU A 186 -20.66 5.83 -1.67
N GLN A 187 -19.90 4.76 -1.57
CA GLN A 187 -20.38 3.45 -1.99
C GLN A 187 -20.81 2.60 -0.81
N SER A 188 -19.94 2.38 0.15
CA SER A 188 -20.24 1.53 1.30
C SER A 188 -20.73 2.31 2.51
N ASN A 189 -20.23 3.54 2.66
CA ASN A 189 -20.29 4.28 3.91
C ASN A 189 -19.79 3.38 5.07
N GLY A 190 -18.69 2.67 4.81
CA GLY A 190 -18.10 1.64 5.65
C GLY A 190 -16.69 1.99 6.11
N ASN A 191 -16.19 1.20 7.04
CA ASN A 191 -14.87 1.39 7.63
C ASN A 191 -13.95 0.19 7.38
N LEU A 192 -12.67 0.51 7.19
CA LEU A 192 -11.58 -0.44 7.08
C LEU A 192 -10.45 0.01 8.00
N PHE A 193 -9.82 -0.97 8.65
CA PHE A 193 -8.65 -0.77 9.51
C PHE A 193 -7.52 -1.66 9.03
N GLN A 194 -6.40 -1.06 8.64
CA GLN A 194 -5.14 -1.78 8.40
C GLN A 194 -4.25 -1.57 9.61
N PHE A 195 -3.61 -2.61 10.08
CA PHE A 195 -2.62 -2.53 11.13
C PHE A 195 -1.53 -3.56 10.90
N GLY A 196 -0.32 -3.16 11.19
CA GLY A 196 0.80 -3.99 10.88
C GLY A 196 2.11 -3.51 11.49
N VAL A 197 3.15 -4.17 11.08
CA VAL A 197 4.51 -3.84 11.48
C VAL A 197 5.44 -4.00 10.29
N LYS A 198 6.35 -3.03 10.12
CA LYS A 198 7.39 -3.05 9.09
C LYS A 198 8.76 -2.84 9.73
N LYS A 199 9.81 -3.33 9.05
CA LYS A 199 11.20 -3.10 9.46
C LYS A 199 12.06 -2.88 8.22
N PRO A 200 12.39 -1.63 7.87
CA PRO A 200 13.38 -1.36 6.83
C PRO A 200 14.78 -1.74 7.31
N PHE A 201 15.55 -2.29 6.39
CA PHE A 201 16.97 -2.61 6.58
C PHE A 201 17.76 -2.02 5.42
N GLN A 202 18.79 -1.25 5.72
CA GLN A 202 19.79 -0.87 4.74
C GLN A 202 20.80 -2.01 4.65
N VAL A 203 20.83 -2.72 3.52
CA VAL A 203 21.74 -3.85 3.31
C VAL A 203 23.09 -3.37 2.76
N LYS A 204 23.03 -2.34 1.91
CA LYS A 204 24.16 -1.59 1.35
C LYS A 204 23.72 -0.16 1.15
N ASP A 205 24.65 0.75 0.87
CA ASP A 205 24.34 2.18 0.64
C ASP A 205 23.27 2.41 -0.41
N ASP A 206 23.18 1.51 -1.40
CA ASP A 206 22.28 1.57 -2.53
C ASP A 206 21.12 0.55 -2.48
N LEU A 207 21.10 -0.35 -1.49
CA LEU A 207 20.13 -1.45 -1.40
C LEU A 207 19.43 -1.48 -0.06
N SER A 208 18.11 -1.31 -0.08
CA SER A 208 17.25 -1.48 1.08
C SER A 208 16.25 -2.61 0.89
N ILE A 209 15.88 -3.26 1.97
CA ILE A 209 14.80 -4.24 2.04
C ILE A 209 13.85 -3.90 3.19
N CYS A 210 12.57 -4.12 3.00
CA CYS A 210 11.56 -3.85 4.02
C CYS A 210 10.54 -5.00 4.10
N PRO A 211 10.75 -5.98 4.98
CA PRO A 211 9.70 -6.93 5.29
C PRO A 211 8.61 -6.26 6.11
N PHE A 212 7.35 -6.63 5.83
CA PHE A 212 6.24 -6.21 6.67
C PHE A 212 5.11 -7.24 6.72
N ILE A 213 4.31 -7.16 7.78
CA ILE A 213 3.11 -7.95 8.02
C ILE A 213 1.97 -6.97 8.26
N GLU A 214 0.86 -7.19 7.58
CA GLU A 214 -0.33 -6.37 7.67
C GLU A 214 -1.57 -7.24 7.86
N PHE A 215 -2.45 -6.80 8.73
CA PHE A 215 -3.80 -7.30 8.89
C PHE A 215 -4.79 -6.22 8.47
N VAL A 216 -5.89 -6.64 7.87
CA VAL A 216 -6.99 -5.75 7.49
C VAL A 216 -8.26 -6.24 8.18
N ALA A 217 -8.88 -5.36 8.94
CA ALA A 217 -10.22 -5.54 9.47
C ALA A 217 -11.20 -4.64 8.70
N ARG A 218 -12.41 -5.11 8.46
CA ARG A 218 -13.45 -4.39 7.72
C ARG A 218 -14.76 -4.49 8.48
N ASP A 219 -15.58 -3.45 8.41
CA ASP A 219 -16.96 -3.55 8.87
C ASP A 219 -17.84 -4.25 7.81
N GLU A 220 -19.07 -4.61 8.21
CA GLU A 220 -20.02 -5.28 7.35
C GLU A 220 -20.35 -4.47 6.09
N ARG A 221 -20.46 -3.15 6.22
CA ARG A 221 -20.80 -2.26 5.09
C ARG A 221 -19.69 -2.23 4.07
N TYR A 222 -18.44 -2.13 4.52
CA TYR A 222 -17.29 -2.16 3.64
C TYR A 222 -17.20 -3.49 2.89
N ASN A 223 -17.40 -4.61 3.57
CA ASN A 223 -17.40 -5.95 2.98
C ASN A 223 -18.56 -6.13 1.97
N TRP A 224 -19.73 -5.55 2.23
CA TRP A 224 -20.88 -5.66 1.34
C TRP A 224 -20.70 -4.89 0.03
N CYS A 225 -20.00 -3.77 0.08
CA CYS A 225 -19.83 -2.87 -1.08
C CYS A 225 -18.59 -3.09 -1.90
N PHE A 226 -17.51 -3.54 -1.26
CA PHE A 226 -16.25 -3.74 -1.98
C PHE A 226 -16.33 -5.05 -2.77
N PRO A 227 -16.53 -4.91 -4.07
CA PRO A 227 -17.48 -5.74 -4.80
C PRO A 227 -16.90 -6.96 -5.42
N THR A 228 -15.64 -6.96 -5.59
CA THR A 228 -15.10 -7.85 -6.61
C THR A 228 -15.06 -9.29 -6.15
N GLN A 229 -15.01 -9.52 -4.85
CA GLN A 229 -15.03 -10.87 -4.31
C GLN A 229 -16.15 -11.13 -3.30
N PHE A 230 -16.78 -10.07 -2.77
CA PHE A 230 -17.68 -10.20 -1.63
C PHE A 230 -19.00 -9.43 -1.77
N GLY A 231 -19.21 -8.75 -2.90
CA GLY A 231 -20.39 -7.91 -3.12
C GLY A 231 -21.70 -8.68 -3.14
N GLY A 232 -22.65 -8.23 -2.33
CA GLY A 232 -24.02 -8.77 -2.33
C GLY A 232 -24.22 -10.00 -1.44
N ILE A 233 -23.25 -10.36 -0.61
CA ILE A 233 -23.38 -11.46 0.35
C ILE A 233 -23.49 -10.88 1.77
N GLU A 234 -24.33 -11.50 2.60
CA GLU A 234 -24.34 -11.22 4.04
C GLU A 234 -22.96 -11.50 4.61
N THR A 235 -22.19 -10.43 4.89
CA THR A 235 -20.87 -10.51 5.46
C THR A 235 -20.91 -9.93 6.86
N CYS A 236 -20.14 -10.55 7.76
CA CYS A 236 -19.90 -9.99 9.08
C CYS A 236 -18.71 -9.04 9.00
N GLY A 237 -18.68 -8.02 9.84
CA GLY A 237 -17.48 -7.24 10.11
C GLY A 237 -16.47 -8.08 10.88
N GLY A 238 -15.19 -7.83 10.69
CA GLY A 238 -14.11 -8.52 11.42
C GLY A 238 -12.76 -8.46 10.74
N LEU A 239 -11.85 -9.30 11.22
CA LEU A 239 -10.51 -9.44 10.68
C LEU A 239 -10.56 -10.21 9.35
N ALA A 240 -10.37 -9.50 8.23
CA ALA A 240 -10.63 -10.00 6.90
C ALA A 240 -9.42 -10.68 6.24
N THR A 241 -8.26 -10.00 6.22
CA THR A 241 -7.09 -10.46 5.47
C THR A 241 -5.79 -10.34 6.24
N LEU A 242 -4.83 -11.17 5.84
CA LEU A 242 -3.42 -11.11 6.24
C LEU A 242 -2.58 -10.90 4.98
N LYS A 243 -1.58 -10.03 5.05
CA LYS A 243 -0.54 -9.85 4.04
C LYS A 243 0.84 -9.94 4.68
N VAL A 244 1.73 -10.70 4.05
CA VAL A 244 3.17 -10.73 4.36
C VAL A 244 3.89 -10.33 3.09
N GLU A 245 4.65 -9.24 3.14
CA GLU A 245 5.29 -8.64 1.96
C GLU A 245 6.77 -8.37 2.24
N LEU A 246 7.57 -8.46 1.20
CA LEU A 246 8.96 -8.05 1.16
C LEU A 246 9.12 -7.05 0.02
N ASP A 247 9.44 -5.82 0.37
CA ASP A 247 9.82 -4.77 -0.56
C ASP A 247 11.35 -4.68 -0.63
N THR A 248 11.86 -4.40 -1.82
CA THR A 248 13.28 -4.19 -2.07
C THR A 248 13.43 -2.96 -2.95
N THR A 249 14.34 -2.07 -2.60
CA THR A 249 14.67 -0.89 -3.41
C THR A 249 16.18 -0.84 -3.65
N TYR A 250 16.58 -0.66 -4.91
CA TYR A 250 17.96 -0.46 -5.33
C TYR A 250 18.10 0.94 -5.91
N GLN A 251 18.84 1.80 -5.23
CA GLN A 251 19.06 3.19 -5.65
C GLN A 251 20.20 3.23 -6.68
N ILE A 252 19.94 3.76 -7.88
CA ILE A 252 20.95 3.90 -8.96
C ILE A 252 21.61 5.27 -8.90
N THR A 253 20.80 6.31 -8.65
CA THR A 253 21.25 7.69 -8.42
C THR A 253 20.40 8.29 -7.30
N GLU A 254 20.71 9.48 -6.82
CA GLU A 254 19.89 10.19 -5.85
C GLU A 254 18.42 10.39 -6.28
N HIS A 255 18.17 10.42 -7.59
CA HIS A 255 16.84 10.66 -8.15
C HIS A 255 16.17 9.41 -8.76
N PHE A 256 16.89 8.33 -8.96
CA PHE A 256 16.38 7.18 -9.70
C PHE A 256 16.78 5.86 -9.06
N GLY A 257 15.83 4.95 -8.95
CA GLY A 257 16.02 3.61 -8.41
C GLY A 257 15.16 2.56 -9.08
N LEU A 258 15.35 1.33 -8.67
CA LEU A 258 14.53 0.17 -9.03
C LEU A 258 13.84 -0.35 -7.78
N PHE A 259 12.66 -0.91 -7.94
CA PHE A 259 12.03 -1.67 -6.86
C PHE A 259 11.65 -3.07 -7.32
N ALA A 260 11.60 -3.98 -6.37
CA ALA A 260 10.97 -5.28 -6.50
C ALA A 260 10.16 -5.57 -5.25
N LYS A 261 9.01 -6.21 -5.39
CA LYS A 261 8.18 -6.63 -4.26
C LYS A 261 7.61 -8.02 -4.49
N VAL A 262 7.42 -8.73 -3.40
CA VAL A 262 6.69 -10.00 -3.37
C VAL A 262 5.85 -10.06 -2.11
N ALA A 263 4.62 -10.49 -2.24
CA ALA A 263 3.70 -10.63 -1.11
C ALA A 263 2.93 -11.95 -1.18
N TYR A 264 2.64 -12.48 -0.01
CA TYR A 264 1.62 -13.48 0.21
C TYR A 264 0.44 -12.85 0.91
N CYS A 265 -0.74 -13.02 0.34
CA CYS A 265 -2.00 -12.56 0.90
C CYS A 265 -2.92 -13.74 1.17
N SER A 266 -3.69 -13.65 2.26
CA SER A 266 -4.66 -14.66 2.67
C SER A 266 -5.92 -13.99 3.21
N ILE A 267 -7.08 -14.44 2.75
CA ILE A 267 -8.36 -14.13 3.41
C ILE A 267 -8.45 -15.05 4.61
N ILE A 268 -8.44 -14.48 5.82
CA ILE A 268 -8.40 -15.24 7.07
C ILE A 268 -9.77 -15.35 7.74
N ASP A 269 -10.71 -14.47 7.39
CA ASP A 269 -12.09 -14.57 7.87
C ASP A 269 -12.79 -15.80 7.29
N HIS A 270 -13.40 -16.61 8.16
CA HIS A 270 -14.03 -17.88 7.78
C HIS A 270 -15.29 -17.64 6.90
N HIS A 271 -16.09 -16.61 7.19
CA HIS A 271 -17.29 -16.31 6.43
C HIS A 271 -16.92 -15.79 5.03
N LEU A 272 -15.95 -14.89 4.95
CA LEU A 272 -15.44 -14.39 3.68
C LEU A 272 -14.83 -15.54 2.84
N ARG A 273 -14.09 -16.46 3.46
CA ARG A 273 -13.50 -17.62 2.76
C ARG A 273 -14.56 -18.55 2.20
N ASN A 274 -15.63 -18.83 2.95
CA ASN A 274 -16.69 -19.72 2.48
C ASN A 274 -17.51 -19.05 1.38
N ASN A 275 -17.79 -17.77 1.53
CA ASN A 275 -18.52 -17.00 0.53
C ASN A 275 -17.77 -16.83 -0.78
N CYS A 276 -16.42 -16.81 -0.75
CA CYS A 276 -15.61 -16.83 -1.96
C CYS A 276 -15.92 -18.05 -2.86
N ASP A 277 -16.18 -19.23 -2.29
CA ASP A 277 -16.49 -20.44 -3.07
C ASP A 277 -17.81 -20.31 -3.83
N ASP A 278 -18.80 -19.61 -3.26
CA ASP A 278 -20.12 -19.46 -3.85
C ASP A 278 -20.18 -18.40 -4.96
N ILE A 279 -19.37 -17.33 -4.81
CA ILE A 279 -19.29 -16.24 -5.82
C ILE A 279 -18.40 -16.64 -7.00
N LEU A 280 -17.38 -17.41 -6.75
CA LEU A 280 -16.32 -17.77 -7.70
C LEU A 280 -16.70 -18.90 -8.65
N ALA A 281 -17.87 -19.52 -8.44
CA ALA A 281 -18.50 -20.37 -9.46
C ALA A 281 -18.83 -19.62 -10.76
N SER A 282 -18.76 -18.27 -10.77
CA SER A 282 -18.82 -17.44 -11.97
C SER A 282 -17.40 -17.03 -12.40
N ASP A 283 -16.78 -17.82 -13.15
CA ASP A 283 -15.58 -17.83 -14.01
C ASP A 283 -14.63 -16.59 -14.14
N ASP A 284 -14.88 -15.45 -13.52
CA ASP A 284 -14.25 -14.18 -13.93
C ASP A 284 -13.32 -13.52 -12.91
N TYR A 285 -13.31 -13.92 -11.64
CA TYR A 285 -12.49 -13.28 -10.60
C TYR A 285 -11.71 -14.33 -9.82
N GLY A 286 -10.40 -14.13 -9.73
CA GLY A 286 -9.47 -15.08 -9.18
C GLY A 286 -9.90 -15.79 -7.90
N GLU A 287 -10.07 -17.08 -7.99
CA GLU A 287 -10.47 -18.03 -6.93
C GLU A 287 -9.50 -18.11 -5.73
N ASN A 288 -8.64 -17.14 -5.54
CA ASN A 288 -7.53 -17.29 -4.63
C ASN A 288 -7.80 -16.64 -3.29
N LYS A 289 -8.32 -17.43 -2.35
CA LYS A 289 -8.34 -17.09 -0.91
C LYS A 289 -6.94 -16.88 -0.37
N ASP A 290 -5.97 -17.51 -1.02
CA ASP A 290 -4.55 -17.44 -0.74
C ASP A 290 -3.81 -17.22 -2.05
N PHE A 291 -3.06 -16.14 -2.18
CA PHE A 291 -2.33 -15.83 -3.40
C PHE A 291 -0.97 -15.21 -3.12
N VAL A 292 -0.07 -15.38 -4.08
CA VAL A 292 1.20 -14.68 -4.13
C VAL A 292 1.14 -13.70 -5.29
N TRP A 293 1.50 -12.46 -5.03
CA TRP A 293 1.65 -11.44 -6.06
C TRP A 293 2.98 -10.71 -5.88
N GLY A 294 3.39 -9.99 -6.89
CA GLY A 294 4.61 -9.21 -6.82
C GLY A 294 4.84 -8.46 -8.11
N GLY A 295 5.92 -7.73 -8.15
CA GLY A 295 6.27 -6.95 -9.31
C GLY A 295 7.61 -6.26 -9.21
N VAL A 296 7.94 -5.58 -10.28
CA VAL A 296 9.17 -4.82 -10.43
C VAL A 296 8.88 -3.49 -11.11
N GLY A 297 9.71 -2.50 -10.86
CA GLY A 297 9.54 -1.21 -11.49
C GLY A 297 10.65 -0.24 -11.15
N VAL A 298 10.37 1.02 -11.40
CA VAL A 298 11.27 2.14 -11.18
C VAL A 298 10.74 3.04 -10.07
N THR A 299 11.65 3.68 -9.36
CA THR A 299 11.34 4.75 -8.40
C THR A 299 12.07 6.02 -8.81
N PHE A 300 11.50 7.17 -8.47
CA PHE A 300 12.13 8.47 -8.70
C PHE A 300 11.79 9.44 -7.56
N ASN A 301 12.80 10.25 -7.20
CA ASN A 301 12.72 11.30 -6.19
C ASN A 301 13.11 12.65 -6.83
N PHE A 302 12.49 13.73 -6.41
CA PHE A 302 12.77 15.08 -6.93
C PHE A 302 12.50 16.16 -5.88
#